data_8c1bc5abfe8ffc43ab31d002230360c0
#
_entry.id   8c1bc5abfe8ffc43ab31d002230360c0
#
_cell.length_a   1.000
_cell.length_b   1.000
_cell.length_c   1.000
_cell.angle_alpha   90.00
_cell.angle_beta   90.00
_cell.angle_gamma   90.00
#
_symmetry.space_group_name_H-M   'P 1'
#
loop_
_entity.id
_entity.type
_entity.pdbx_description
1 polymer ?
#
loop_
_entity_poly.entity_id
_entity_poly.type
_entity_poly.pdbx_seq_one_letter_code
_entity_poly.pdbx_strand_id
1 'polypeptide(L)'
;MRRILPILGYLALITASALGATFLASVVTPRSWPAAYAWLVKATLVMTGVTAITAAYLRRAGIAWSDFGVRRGALASACSGGAVLGLLLGMAWVGVVYWIAPFEIHWNSRIVAPLWLAASIGTVAMGIAEEVGYRSFALHELRLRTGYWPAVLIPTVLFAASHFAGGVPWQAAVLVVGSASVLFSVVMLETRSLPLVIALHAASNLVQDNVLRPSIDSSAFTLISVSGPAQSVQSKIWFAMMAVNVLATAVVLAWGRRRR
;
A
#
# COMPACT_ATOMS: atom_id res chain seq x y z
N MET A 1 -16.08 -24.51 5.54
CA MET A 1 -16.05 -23.38 6.50
C MET A 1 -14.96 -23.52 7.57
N ARG A 2 -14.81 -24.62 8.31
CA ARG A 2 -13.80 -24.77 9.40
C ARG A 2 -12.35 -24.51 8.96
N ARG A 3 -11.99 -24.66 7.67
CA ARG A 3 -10.60 -24.48 7.17
C ARG A 3 -10.17 -23.04 6.96
N ILE A 4 -11.10 -22.07 6.85
CA ILE A 4 -10.78 -20.63 6.66
C ILE A 4 -10.90 -19.81 7.95
N LEU A 5 -11.51 -20.36 9.00
CA LEU A 5 -11.70 -19.66 10.27
C LEU A 5 -10.40 -19.10 10.88
N PRO A 6 -9.25 -19.84 10.88
CA PRO A 6 -7.99 -19.30 11.38
C PRO A 6 -7.49 -18.09 10.58
N ILE A 7 -7.76 -18.06 9.25
CA ILE A 7 -7.36 -16.95 8.39
C ILE A 7 -8.20 -15.71 8.67
N LEU A 8 -9.52 -15.89 8.84
CA LEU A 8 -10.40 -14.80 9.23
C LEU A 8 -10.05 -14.26 10.62
N GLY A 9 -9.71 -15.15 11.57
CA GLY A 9 -9.20 -14.76 12.88
C GLY A 9 -7.90 -13.95 12.80
N TYR A 10 -6.96 -14.37 11.95
CA TYR A 10 -5.74 -13.61 11.67
C TYR A 10 -6.05 -12.22 11.10
N LEU A 11 -6.90 -12.14 10.06
CA LEU A 11 -7.27 -10.86 9.44
C LEU A 11 -7.99 -9.93 10.43
N ALA A 12 -8.86 -10.46 11.27
CA ALA A 12 -9.50 -9.70 12.33
C ALA A 12 -8.48 -9.17 13.34
N LEU A 13 -7.49 -9.99 13.71
CA LEU A 13 -6.47 -9.63 14.70
C LEU A 13 -5.51 -8.55 14.18
N ILE A 14 -5.05 -8.63 12.91
CA ILE A 14 -4.22 -7.57 12.34
C ILE A 14 -5.00 -6.26 12.18
N THR A 15 -6.29 -6.32 11.84
CA THR A 15 -7.15 -5.15 11.77
C THR A 15 -7.34 -4.52 13.17
N ALA A 16 -7.64 -5.33 14.17
CA ALA A 16 -7.75 -4.86 15.55
C ALA A 16 -6.44 -4.24 16.06
N SER A 17 -5.28 -4.86 15.72
CA SER A 17 -3.96 -4.32 16.04
C SER A 17 -3.72 -2.97 15.39
N ALA A 18 -4.08 -2.80 14.11
CA ALA A 18 -3.95 -1.53 13.40
C ALA A 18 -4.84 -0.43 13.99
N LEU A 19 -6.07 -0.76 14.36
CA LEU A 19 -6.98 0.16 15.06
C LEU A 19 -6.46 0.54 16.45
N GLY A 20 -6.01 -0.44 17.22
CA GLY A 20 -5.41 -0.22 18.56
C GLY A 20 -4.14 0.64 18.48
N ALA A 21 -3.27 0.38 17.51
CA ALA A 21 -2.08 1.19 17.26
C ALA A 21 -2.43 2.62 16.83
N THR A 22 -3.48 2.81 16.01
CA THR A 22 -3.98 4.13 15.63
C THR A 22 -4.52 4.89 16.84
N PHE A 23 -5.29 4.22 17.70
CA PHE A 23 -5.77 4.81 18.95
C PHE A 23 -4.61 5.17 19.87
N LEU A 24 -3.67 4.25 20.10
CA LEU A 24 -2.49 4.49 20.93
C LEU A 24 -1.68 5.68 20.39
N ALA A 25 -1.44 5.74 19.08
CA ALA A 25 -0.75 6.87 18.47
C ALA A 25 -1.47 8.20 18.77
N SER A 26 -2.80 8.23 18.72
CA SER A 26 -3.58 9.44 19.01
C SER A 26 -3.49 9.91 20.47
N VAL A 27 -3.21 8.97 21.38
CA VAL A 27 -3.04 9.27 22.81
C VAL A 27 -1.61 9.72 23.14
N VAL A 28 -0.60 9.07 22.53
CA VAL A 28 0.81 9.34 22.87
C VAL A 28 1.43 10.47 22.09
N THR A 29 0.84 10.88 20.95
CA THR A 29 1.34 12.02 20.17
C THR A 29 0.68 13.32 20.63
N PRO A 30 1.48 14.30 21.09
CA PRO A 30 0.94 15.59 21.47
C PRO A 30 0.23 16.28 20.27
N ARG A 31 -0.87 16.96 20.53
CA ARG A 31 -1.62 17.70 19.50
C ARG A 31 -0.79 18.82 18.84
N SER A 32 0.25 19.29 19.51
CA SER A 32 1.18 20.29 19.00
C SER A 32 2.21 19.75 18.03
N TRP A 33 2.31 18.42 17.89
CA TRP A 33 3.27 17.83 16.97
C TRP A 33 2.84 17.99 15.52
N PRO A 34 3.80 18.25 14.60
CA PRO A 34 3.54 18.18 13.17
C PRO A 34 2.93 16.83 12.76
N ALA A 35 1.99 16.86 11.83
CA ALA A 35 1.28 15.66 11.35
C ALA A 35 2.23 14.54 10.86
N ALA A 36 3.39 14.92 10.30
CA ALA A 36 4.41 13.97 9.84
C ALA A 36 4.97 13.10 10.97
N TYR A 37 5.20 13.64 12.15
CA TYR A 37 5.68 12.85 13.30
C TYR A 37 4.58 11.96 13.87
N ALA A 38 3.35 12.47 13.96
CA ALA A 38 2.20 11.66 14.38
C ALA A 38 1.99 10.48 13.40
N TRP A 39 2.13 10.73 12.11
CA TRP A 39 2.09 9.70 11.07
C TRP A 39 3.19 8.65 11.24
N LEU A 40 4.44 9.08 11.45
CA LEU A 40 5.57 8.17 11.68
C LEU A 40 5.33 7.26 12.89
N VAL A 41 4.90 7.83 14.03
CA VAL A 41 4.59 7.06 15.25
C VAL A 41 3.48 6.04 14.97
N LYS A 42 2.37 6.48 14.37
CA LYS A 42 1.26 5.59 13.99
C LYS A 42 1.74 4.45 13.09
N ALA A 43 2.43 4.76 12.01
CA ALA A 43 2.89 3.77 11.04
C ALA A 43 3.86 2.76 11.67
N THR A 44 4.76 3.21 12.54
CA THR A 44 5.69 2.35 13.26
C THR A 44 4.97 1.40 14.22
N LEU A 45 3.99 1.88 14.97
CA LEU A 45 3.18 1.05 15.88
C LEU A 45 2.37 0.00 15.10
N VAL A 46 1.72 0.39 14.00
CA VAL A 46 0.98 -0.53 13.12
C VAL A 46 1.92 -1.58 12.54
N MET A 47 3.05 -1.17 11.97
CA MET A 47 4.04 -2.06 11.39
C MET A 47 4.55 -3.09 12.42
N THR A 48 4.90 -2.64 13.61
CA THR A 48 5.41 -3.52 14.68
C THR A 48 4.35 -4.54 15.10
N GLY A 49 3.11 -4.10 15.37
CA GLY A 49 2.02 -4.97 15.78
C GLY A 49 1.65 -6.00 14.72
N VAL A 50 1.43 -5.55 13.49
CA VAL A 50 1.07 -6.44 12.36
C VAL A 50 2.19 -7.44 12.07
N THR A 51 3.45 -7.00 12.06
CA THR A 51 4.59 -7.89 11.80
C THR A 51 4.75 -8.93 12.91
N ALA A 52 4.60 -8.55 14.18
CA ALA A 52 4.68 -9.47 15.31
C ALA A 52 3.57 -10.55 15.26
N ILE A 53 2.33 -10.14 14.98
CA ILE A 53 1.20 -11.06 14.81
C ILE A 53 1.46 -12.01 13.64
N THR A 54 1.87 -11.48 12.50
CA THR A 54 2.17 -12.28 11.31
C THR A 54 3.27 -13.28 11.60
N ALA A 55 4.38 -12.87 12.22
CA ALA A 55 5.47 -13.75 12.60
C ALA A 55 5.02 -14.87 13.54
N ALA A 56 4.10 -14.59 14.47
CA ALA A 56 3.52 -15.60 15.37
C ALA A 56 2.68 -16.65 14.59
N TYR A 57 1.86 -16.20 13.64
CA TYR A 57 1.06 -17.10 12.80
C TYR A 57 1.92 -17.94 11.85
N LEU A 58 2.92 -17.34 11.20
CA LEU A 58 3.87 -18.06 10.35
C LEU A 58 4.62 -19.14 11.13
N ARG A 59 5.14 -18.82 12.32
CA ARG A 59 5.81 -19.80 13.19
C ARG A 59 4.90 -20.97 13.57
N ARG A 60 3.65 -20.68 13.93
CA ARG A 60 2.66 -21.72 14.29
C ARG A 60 2.31 -22.62 13.08
N ALA A 61 2.32 -22.05 11.89
CA ALA A 61 2.04 -22.76 10.65
C ALA A 61 3.28 -23.50 10.07
N GLY A 62 4.47 -23.33 10.65
CA GLY A 62 5.71 -23.87 10.10
C GLY A 62 6.16 -23.25 8.78
N ILE A 63 5.69 -22.00 8.50
CA ILE A 63 5.98 -21.26 7.26
C ILE A 63 7.15 -20.31 7.53
N ALA A 64 8.16 -20.34 6.67
CA ALA A 64 9.33 -19.48 6.79
C ALA A 64 9.16 -18.17 6.00
N TRP A 65 9.82 -17.11 6.43
CA TRP A 65 9.88 -15.86 5.67
C TRP A 65 10.53 -16.03 4.29
N SER A 66 11.43 -17.00 4.15
CA SER A 66 12.05 -17.37 2.87
C SER A 66 11.03 -17.84 1.82
N ASP A 67 9.86 -18.37 2.24
CA ASP A 67 8.80 -18.83 1.34
C ASP A 67 8.10 -17.64 0.64
N PHE A 68 8.27 -16.45 1.20
CA PHE A 68 7.83 -15.16 0.64
C PHE A 68 8.99 -14.38 -0.01
N GLY A 69 10.09 -15.03 -0.36
CA GLY A 69 11.24 -14.40 -1.01
C GLY A 69 12.10 -13.52 -0.09
N VAL A 70 11.90 -13.55 1.23
CA VAL A 70 12.73 -12.82 2.19
C VAL A 70 14.03 -13.60 2.41
N ARG A 71 15.01 -13.38 1.52
CA ARG A 71 16.32 -14.04 1.53
C ARG A 71 17.42 -12.99 1.43
N ARG A 72 18.43 -13.03 2.31
CA ARG A 72 19.50 -12.01 2.39
C ARG A 72 20.13 -11.70 1.03
N GLY A 73 20.45 -12.71 0.22
CA GLY A 73 21.09 -12.54 -1.09
C GLY A 73 20.17 -11.95 -2.19
N ALA A 74 18.84 -11.93 -1.98
CA ALA A 74 17.88 -11.43 -2.96
C ALA A 74 17.19 -10.13 -2.53
N LEU A 75 17.38 -9.68 -1.28
CA LEU A 75 16.66 -8.50 -0.75
C LEU A 75 16.94 -7.24 -1.57
N ALA A 76 18.22 -6.93 -1.82
CA ALA A 76 18.59 -5.71 -2.53
C ALA A 76 17.98 -5.66 -3.94
N SER A 77 18.10 -6.74 -4.71
CA SER A 77 17.56 -6.80 -6.07
C SER A 77 16.02 -6.78 -6.09
N ALA A 78 15.36 -7.48 -5.14
CA ALA A 78 13.91 -7.45 -5.02
C ALA A 78 13.39 -6.06 -4.65
N CYS A 79 14.01 -5.41 -3.65
CA CYS A 79 13.64 -4.06 -3.25
C CYS A 79 13.91 -3.04 -4.37
N SER A 80 15.06 -3.09 -5.03
CA SER A 80 15.38 -2.18 -6.13
C SER A 80 14.42 -2.37 -7.31
N GLY A 81 14.15 -3.63 -7.70
CA GLY A 81 13.18 -3.92 -8.76
C GLY A 81 11.76 -3.45 -8.40
N GLY A 82 11.33 -3.71 -7.16
CA GLY A 82 10.05 -3.23 -6.66
C GLY A 82 9.96 -1.72 -6.64
N ALA A 83 10.99 -1.03 -6.16
CA ALA A 83 11.04 0.43 -6.14
C ALA A 83 10.94 1.04 -7.55
N VAL A 84 11.69 0.51 -8.51
CA VAL A 84 11.59 0.96 -9.92
C VAL A 84 10.17 0.76 -10.46
N LEU A 85 9.57 -0.40 -10.26
CA LEU A 85 8.19 -0.67 -10.68
C LEU A 85 7.18 0.24 -9.98
N GLY A 86 7.39 0.53 -8.69
CA GLY A 86 6.54 1.45 -7.92
C GLY A 86 6.65 2.90 -8.40
N LEU A 87 7.86 3.35 -8.71
CA LEU A 87 8.07 4.67 -9.32
C LEU A 87 7.39 4.77 -10.68
N LEU A 88 7.52 3.76 -11.54
CA LEU A 88 6.84 3.70 -12.84
C LEU A 88 5.32 3.72 -12.70
N LEU A 89 4.77 2.96 -11.75
CA LEU A 89 3.34 2.96 -11.45
C LEU A 89 2.86 4.34 -10.96
N GLY A 90 3.60 4.93 -10.00
CA GLY A 90 3.29 6.27 -9.50
C GLY A 90 3.36 7.33 -10.58
N MET A 91 4.37 7.28 -11.45
CA MET A 91 4.49 8.20 -12.60
C MET A 91 3.37 7.99 -13.62
N ALA A 92 2.92 6.75 -13.84
CA ALA A 92 1.76 6.49 -14.69
C ALA A 92 0.48 7.11 -14.10
N TRP A 93 0.27 7.06 -12.77
CA TRP A 93 -0.84 7.77 -12.11
C TRP A 93 -0.72 9.29 -12.29
N VAL A 94 0.48 9.86 -12.09
CA VAL A 94 0.72 11.29 -12.30
C VAL A 94 0.39 11.70 -13.74
N GLY A 95 0.86 10.94 -14.72
CA GLY A 95 0.60 11.20 -16.15
C GLY A 95 -0.87 11.17 -16.50
N VAL A 96 -1.62 10.18 -16.00
CA VAL A 96 -3.06 10.05 -16.24
C VAL A 96 -3.85 11.17 -15.54
N VAL A 97 -3.47 11.53 -14.31
CA VAL A 97 -4.10 12.65 -13.60
C VAL A 97 -3.82 13.97 -14.32
N TYR A 98 -2.59 14.20 -14.76
CA TYR A 98 -2.21 15.37 -15.56
C TYR A 98 -3.03 15.48 -16.85
N TRP A 99 -3.24 14.37 -17.55
CA TRP A 99 -4.02 14.34 -18.78
C TRP A 99 -5.50 14.71 -18.57
N ILE A 100 -6.08 14.34 -17.43
CA ILE A 100 -7.49 14.60 -17.10
C ILE A 100 -7.70 16.00 -16.51
N ALA A 101 -6.79 16.40 -15.65
CA ALA A 101 -6.83 17.65 -14.92
C ALA A 101 -5.42 18.27 -14.93
N PRO A 102 -5.04 19.02 -15.97
CA PRO A 102 -3.72 19.62 -16.07
C PRO A 102 -3.36 20.45 -14.85
N PHE A 103 -2.14 20.26 -14.36
CA PHE A 103 -1.59 20.97 -13.21
C PHE A 103 -0.12 21.29 -13.45
N GLU A 104 0.36 22.30 -12.78
CA GLU A 104 1.79 22.61 -12.71
C GLU A 104 2.41 21.99 -11.48
N ILE A 105 3.61 21.44 -11.62
CA ILE A 105 4.39 20.88 -10.52
C ILE A 105 5.49 21.88 -10.19
N HIS A 106 5.48 22.41 -8.98
CA HIS A 106 6.49 23.32 -8.47
C HIS A 106 7.27 22.68 -7.33
N TRP A 107 8.55 23.03 -7.22
CA TRP A 107 9.32 22.68 -6.04
C TRP A 107 8.72 23.36 -4.81
N ASN A 108 8.54 22.61 -3.76
CA ASN A 108 7.98 23.13 -2.51
C ASN A 108 9.08 23.83 -1.69
N SER A 109 9.20 25.15 -1.83
CA SER A 109 10.18 25.96 -1.07
C SER A 109 9.91 25.99 0.45
N ARG A 110 8.74 25.54 0.91
CA ARG A 110 8.36 25.45 2.32
C ARG A 110 8.62 24.09 2.93
N ILE A 111 9.20 23.15 2.18
CA ILE A 111 9.52 21.81 2.69
C ILE A 111 10.43 21.89 3.90
N VAL A 112 10.06 21.18 4.95
CA VAL A 112 10.88 21.01 6.15
C VAL A 112 11.50 19.61 6.11
N ALA A 113 12.80 19.51 5.82
CA ALA A 113 13.46 18.24 5.57
C ALA A 113 13.22 17.15 6.64
N PRO A 114 13.27 17.43 7.96
CA PRO A 114 12.93 16.44 8.99
C PRO A 114 11.47 15.95 8.91
N LEU A 115 10.52 16.82 8.55
CA LEU A 115 9.10 16.44 8.41
C LEU A 115 8.88 15.60 7.16
N TRP A 116 9.52 15.97 6.04
CA TRP A 116 9.50 15.19 4.82
C TRP A 116 10.07 13.78 5.03
N LEU A 117 11.20 13.69 5.73
CA LEU A 117 11.82 12.41 6.04
C LEU A 117 10.92 11.55 6.95
N ALA A 118 10.35 12.15 8.00
CA ALA A 118 9.45 11.47 8.92
C ALA A 118 8.20 10.95 8.19
N ALA A 119 7.58 11.77 7.34
CA ALA A 119 6.43 11.37 6.53
C ALA A 119 6.79 10.22 5.58
N SER A 120 7.92 10.31 4.88
CA SER A 120 8.39 9.29 3.95
C SER A 120 8.69 7.95 4.64
N ILE A 121 9.37 7.96 5.78
CA ILE A 121 9.62 6.76 6.59
C ILE A 121 8.29 6.17 7.09
N GLY A 122 7.35 7.01 7.53
CA GLY A 122 6.02 6.58 7.92
C GLY A 122 5.26 5.89 6.77
N THR A 123 5.33 6.44 5.56
CA THR A 123 4.71 5.84 4.36
C THR A 123 5.33 4.48 4.04
N VAL A 124 6.66 4.35 4.12
CA VAL A 124 7.34 3.05 3.93
C VAL A 124 6.94 2.06 5.02
N ALA A 125 6.92 2.48 6.30
CA ALA A 125 6.53 1.62 7.42
C ALA A 125 5.08 1.13 7.28
N MET A 126 4.16 2.00 6.84
CA MET A 126 2.78 1.60 6.59
C MET A 126 2.68 0.61 5.44
N GLY A 127 3.39 0.84 4.32
CA GLY A 127 3.44 -0.11 3.21
C GLY A 127 3.98 -1.49 3.64
N ILE A 128 5.00 -1.54 4.51
CA ILE A 128 5.48 -2.80 5.09
C ILE A 128 4.36 -3.49 5.89
N ALA A 129 3.68 -2.75 6.77
CA ALA A 129 2.60 -3.30 7.59
C ALA A 129 1.48 -3.91 6.74
N GLU A 130 1.06 -3.20 5.71
CA GLU A 130 -0.02 -3.61 4.83
C GLU A 130 0.35 -4.83 3.99
N GLU A 131 1.54 -4.85 3.39
CA GLU A 131 1.96 -5.99 2.60
C GLU A 131 2.25 -7.23 3.47
N VAL A 132 2.90 -7.06 4.60
CA VAL A 132 3.12 -8.15 5.56
C VAL A 132 1.79 -8.68 6.07
N GLY A 133 0.84 -7.83 6.40
CA GLY A 133 -0.46 -8.23 6.91
C GLY A 133 -1.32 -8.99 5.90
N TYR A 134 -1.44 -8.46 4.69
CA TYR A 134 -2.39 -8.98 3.71
C TYR A 134 -1.77 -9.96 2.71
N ARG A 135 -0.47 -9.85 2.35
CA ARG A 135 0.17 -10.60 1.26
C ARG A 135 1.11 -11.71 1.72
N SER A 136 1.31 -11.88 3.04
CA SER A 136 2.05 -13.03 3.59
C SER A 136 1.10 -14.19 3.97
N PHE A 137 0.86 -14.41 5.25
CA PHE A 137 0.09 -15.54 5.78
C PHE A 137 -1.31 -15.64 5.15
N ALA A 138 -2.07 -14.54 5.10
CA ALA A 138 -3.46 -14.57 4.64
C ALA A 138 -3.55 -15.00 3.16
N LEU A 139 -2.81 -14.32 2.27
CA LEU A 139 -2.82 -14.63 0.84
C LEU A 139 -2.33 -16.05 0.56
N HIS A 140 -1.26 -16.49 1.24
CA HIS A 140 -0.70 -17.83 1.11
C HIS A 140 -1.73 -18.90 1.49
N GLU A 141 -2.29 -18.81 2.69
CA GLU A 141 -3.24 -19.79 3.20
C GLU A 141 -4.57 -19.81 2.42
N LEU A 142 -5.07 -18.64 2.01
CA LEU A 142 -6.23 -18.56 1.13
C LEU A 142 -5.94 -19.21 -0.22
N ARG A 143 -4.76 -18.96 -0.81
CA ARG A 143 -4.37 -19.54 -2.10
C ARG A 143 -4.40 -21.06 -2.06
N LEU A 144 -3.91 -21.67 -0.98
CA LEU A 144 -3.89 -23.13 -0.81
C LEU A 144 -5.29 -23.71 -0.60
N ARG A 145 -6.19 -22.96 0.04
CA ARG A 145 -7.51 -23.49 0.47
C ARG A 145 -8.66 -23.15 -0.45
N THR A 146 -8.59 -22.04 -1.17
CA THR A 146 -9.72 -21.50 -1.94
C THR A 146 -9.40 -21.24 -3.42
N GLY A 147 -8.11 -21.30 -3.79
CA GLY A 147 -7.67 -21.03 -5.15
C GLY A 147 -7.23 -19.59 -5.37
N TYR A 148 -6.93 -19.23 -6.63
CA TYR A 148 -6.26 -17.99 -6.99
C TYR A 148 -7.11 -16.74 -6.71
N TRP A 149 -8.29 -16.65 -7.33
CA TRP A 149 -9.10 -15.44 -7.26
C TRP A 149 -9.71 -15.16 -5.88
N PRO A 150 -10.25 -16.15 -5.13
CA PRO A 150 -10.68 -15.87 -3.77
C PRO A 150 -9.55 -15.39 -2.87
N ALA A 151 -8.32 -15.92 -3.05
CA ALA A 151 -7.15 -15.46 -2.30
C ALA A 151 -6.80 -14.00 -2.59
N VAL A 152 -6.98 -13.54 -3.83
CA VAL A 152 -6.79 -12.13 -4.21
C VAL A 152 -7.93 -11.26 -3.67
N LEU A 153 -9.19 -11.67 -3.89
CA LEU A 153 -10.35 -10.82 -3.65
C LEU A 153 -10.71 -10.65 -2.18
N ILE A 154 -10.57 -11.70 -1.35
CA ILE A 154 -10.93 -11.61 0.08
C ILE A 154 -10.07 -10.56 0.81
N PRO A 155 -8.72 -10.61 0.74
CA PRO A 155 -7.89 -9.55 1.34
C PRO A 155 -8.12 -8.19 0.70
N THR A 156 -8.41 -8.13 -0.61
CA THR A 156 -8.69 -6.86 -1.31
C THR A 156 -9.94 -6.17 -0.76
N VAL A 157 -11.03 -6.89 -0.55
CA VAL A 157 -12.26 -6.33 0.01
C VAL A 157 -12.02 -5.79 1.43
N LEU A 158 -11.31 -6.55 2.26
CA LEU A 158 -11.00 -6.13 3.63
C LEU A 158 -10.05 -4.93 3.65
N PHE A 159 -9.08 -4.90 2.74
CA PHE A 159 -8.15 -3.78 2.59
C PHE A 159 -8.87 -2.50 2.16
N ALA A 160 -9.73 -2.57 1.15
CA ALA A 160 -10.56 -1.43 0.73
C ALA A 160 -11.50 -0.95 1.84
N ALA A 161 -12.14 -1.90 2.56
CA ALA A 161 -13.01 -1.58 3.68
C ALA A 161 -12.26 -0.89 4.84
N SER A 162 -11.02 -1.29 5.15
CA SER A 162 -10.20 -0.64 6.17
C SER A 162 -9.84 0.80 5.79
N HIS A 163 -9.60 1.08 4.52
CA HIS A 163 -9.34 2.44 4.02
C HIS A 163 -10.61 3.31 4.07
N PHE A 164 -11.76 2.75 3.70
CA PHE A 164 -13.04 3.43 3.86
C PHE A 164 -13.30 3.78 5.33
N ALA A 165 -13.11 2.83 6.25
CA ALA A 165 -13.22 3.09 7.70
C ALA A 165 -12.19 4.11 8.19
N GLY A 166 -11.05 4.26 7.52
CA GLY A 166 -10.01 5.27 7.76
C GLY A 166 -10.31 6.65 7.16
N GLY A 167 -11.51 6.86 6.56
CA GLY A 167 -11.95 8.15 6.03
C GLY A 167 -11.70 8.36 4.54
N VAL A 168 -11.19 7.36 3.82
CA VAL A 168 -11.08 7.43 2.35
C VAL A 168 -12.49 7.35 1.74
N PRO A 169 -12.89 8.22 0.79
CA PRO A 169 -14.18 8.11 0.12
C PRO A 169 -14.39 6.71 -0.47
N TRP A 170 -15.59 6.15 -0.34
CA TRP A 170 -15.86 4.76 -0.72
C TRP A 170 -15.51 4.47 -2.18
N GLN A 171 -15.73 5.44 -3.08
CA GLN A 171 -15.37 5.31 -4.50
C GLN A 171 -13.85 5.16 -4.67
N ALA A 172 -13.06 5.98 -3.98
CA ALA A 172 -11.60 5.88 -4.01
C ALA A 172 -11.12 4.58 -3.35
N ALA A 173 -11.74 4.18 -2.23
CA ALA A 173 -11.41 2.93 -1.55
C ALA A 173 -11.65 1.71 -2.46
N VAL A 174 -12.73 1.70 -3.25
CA VAL A 174 -13.03 0.59 -4.17
C VAL A 174 -12.20 0.71 -5.46
N LEU A 175 -12.23 1.87 -6.12
CA LEU A 175 -11.64 2.02 -7.46
C LEU A 175 -10.11 2.09 -7.41
N VAL A 176 -9.54 2.89 -6.52
CA VAL A 176 -8.08 3.10 -6.47
C VAL A 176 -7.42 2.10 -5.55
N VAL A 177 -7.83 2.06 -4.27
CA VAL A 177 -7.20 1.18 -3.28
C VAL A 177 -7.48 -0.30 -3.59
N GLY A 178 -8.73 -0.64 -3.92
CA GLY A 178 -9.12 -2.00 -4.28
C GLY A 178 -8.38 -2.52 -5.51
N SER A 179 -8.31 -1.74 -6.58
CA SER A 179 -7.58 -2.15 -7.80
C SER A 179 -6.07 -2.26 -7.58
N ALA A 180 -5.47 -1.36 -6.79
CA ALA A 180 -4.07 -1.48 -6.38
C ALA A 180 -3.83 -2.73 -5.53
N SER A 181 -4.75 -3.05 -4.61
CA SER A 181 -4.67 -4.27 -3.80
C SER A 181 -4.73 -5.54 -4.64
N VAL A 182 -5.57 -5.58 -5.70
CA VAL A 182 -5.55 -6.68 -6.68
C VAL A 182 -4.19 -6.79 -7.35
N LEU A 183 -3.66 -5.67 -7.86
CA LEU A 183 -2.34 -5.63 -8.50
C LEU A 183 -1.25 -6.19 -7.58
N PHE A 184 -1.14 -5.70 -6.34
CA PHE A 184 -0.11 -6.13 -5.39
C PHE A 184 -0.26 -7.62 -5.02
N SER A 185 -1.49 -8.11 -4.85
CA SER A 185 -1.76 -9.52 -4.60
C SER A 185 -1.35 -10.40 -5.79
N VAL A 186 -1.64 -9.96 -7.02
CA VAL A 186 -1.24 -10.66 -8.25
C VAL A 186 0.29 -10.66 -8.39
N VAL A 187 0.95 -9.51 -8.19
CA VAL A 187 2.41 -9.42 -8.19
C VAL A 187 3.02 -10.39 -7.18
N MET A 188 2.47 -10.44 -5.96
CA MET A 188 2.93 -11.37 -4.92
C MET A 188 2.79 -12.83 -5.35
N LEU A 189 1.67 -13.22 -5.93
CA LEU A 189 1.42 -14.60 -6.36
C LEU A 189 2.31 -15.02 -7.53
N GLU A 190 2.59 -14.12 -8.48
CA GLU A 190 3.39 -14.43 -9.66
C GLU A 190 4.90 -14.33 -9.38
N THR A 191 5.34 -13.46 -8.48
CA THR A 191 6.78 -13.29 -8.16
C THR A 191 7.24 -14.04 -6.92
N ARG A 192 6.33 -14.36 -6.00
CA ARG A 192 6.62 -14.92 -4.67
C ARG A 192 7.63 -14.08 -3.89
N SER A 193 7.60 -12.77 -4.07
CA SER A 193 8.58 -11.85 -3.48
C SER A 193 7.89 -10.73 -2.70
N LEU A 194 7.72 -10.94 -1.41
CA LEU A 194 7.18 -9.93 -0.49
C LEU A 194 8.03 -8.64 -0.47
N PRO A 195 9.39 -8.70 -0.46
CA PRO A 195 10.21 -7.49 -0.52
C PRO A 195 9.99 -6.66 -1.79
N LEU A 196 9.76 -7.32 -2.94
CA LEU A 196 9.45 -6.64 -4.19
C LEU A 196 8.11 -5.90 -4.08
N VAL A 197 7.07 -6.57 -3.55
CA VAL A 197 5.74 -5.95 -3.43
C VAL A 197 5.74 -4.82 -2.42
N ILE A 198 6.42 -4.97 -1.28
CA ILE A 198 6.60 -3.89 -0.31
C ILE A 198 7.25 -2.67 -0.96
N ALA A 199 8.35 -2.86 -1.68
CA ALA A 199 9.07 -1.76 -2.32
C ALA A 199 8.25 -1.11 -3.45
N LEU A 200 7.51 -1.91 -4.24
CA LEU A 200 6.58 -1.42 -5.25
C LEU A 200 5.50 -0.53 -4.63
N HIS A 201 4.84 -1.02 -3.59
CA HIS A 201 3.79 -0.28 -2.88
C HIS A 201 4.34 0.99 -2.24
N ALA A 202 5.41 0.89 -1.47
CA ALA A 202 6.01 2.04 -0.79
C ALA A 202 6.46 3.13 -1.79
N ALA A 203 7.12 2.75 -2.88
CA ALA A 203 7.58 3.70 -3.89
C ALA A 203 6.42 4.39 -4.62
N SER A 204 5.36 3.65 -4.98
CA SER A 204 4.16 4.26 -5.59
C SER A 204 3.45 5.22 -4.63
N ASN A 205 3.37 4.89 -3.34
CA ASN A 205 2.81 5.78 -2.34
C ASN A 205 3.69 7.02 -2.10
N LEU A 206 5.01 6.88 -2.12
CA LEU A 206 5.91 8.04 -2.03
C LEU A 206 5.72 9.02 -3.19
N VAL A 207 5.51 8.53 -4.42
CA VAL A 207 5.14 9.41 -5.55
C VAL A 207 3.79 10.08 -5.29
N GLN A 208 2.80 9.32 -4.83
CA GLN A 208 1.47 9.85 -4.55
C GLN A 208 1.50 10.94 -3.47
N ASP A 209 2.21 10.72 -2.37
CA ASP A 209 2.27 11.64 -1.24
C ASP A 209 3.11 12.89 -1.56
N ASN A 210 4.14 12.77 -2.41
CA ASN A 210 4.99 13.90 -2.78
C ASN A 210 4.48 14.72 -3.97
N VAL A 211 3.64 14.13 -4.85
CA VAL A 211 3.21 14.77 -6.10
C VAL A 211 1.70 14.95 -6.14
N LEU A 212 0.91 13.86 -5.94
CA LEU A 212 -0.55 13.91 -6.16
C LEU A 212 -1.34 14.38 -4.93
N ARG A 213 -0.80 14.21 -3.74
CA ARG A 213 -1.42 14.62 -2.47
C ARG A 213 -0.42 15.38 -1.59
N PRO A 214 0.09 16.52 -2.09
CA PRO A 214 1.14 17.23 -1.38
C PRO A 214 0.64 17.83 -0.07
N SER A 215 1.46 17.72 0.96
CA SER A 215 1.34 18.45 2.22
C SER A 215 2.32 19.63 2.22
N ILE A 216 1.92 20.77 2.77
CA ILE A 216 2.71 22.01 2.71
C ILE A 216 4.10 21.81 3.29
N ASP A 217 4.24 21.08 4.41
CA ASP A 217 5.48 20.98 5.18
C ASP A 217 6.28 19.70 4.88
N SER A 218 5.65 18.70 4.30
CA SER A 218 6.22 17.35 4.19
C SER A 218 6.18 16.73 2.80
N SER A 219 5.85 17.49 1.77
CA SER A 219 5.91 17.03 0.38
C SER A 219 6.98 17.79 -0.41
N ALA A 220 7.70 17.08 -1.30
CA ALA A 220 8.75 17.69 -2.11
C ALA A 220 8.21 18.66 -3.17
N PHE A 221 6.96 18.46 -3.61
CA PHE A 221 6.34 19.27 -4.65
C PHE A 221 5.00 19.83 -4.18
N THR A 222 4.57 20.92 -4.84
CA THR A 222 3.23 21.48 -4.74
C THR A 222 2.55 21.42 -6.10
N LEU A 223 1.24 21.18 -6.12
CA LEU A 223 0.44 21.18 -7.32
C LEU A 223 -0.39 22.45 -7.41
N ILE A 224 -0.37 23.08 -8.57
CA ILE A 224 -1.24 24.22 -8.90
C ILE A 224 -2.18 23.77 -10.02
N SER A 225 -3.49 23.69 -9.71
CA SER A 225 -4.48 23.33 -10.74
C SER A 225 -4.62 24.45 -11.76
N VAL A 226 -4.52 24.12 -13.04
CA VAL A 226 -4.71 25.06 -14.16
C VAL A 226 -6.17 25.13 -14.61
N SER A 227 -6.97 24.11 -14.32
CA SER A 227 -8.30 23.88 -14.91
C SER A 227 -9.49 23.98 -13.95
N GLY A 228 -9.38 24.74 -12.85
CA GLY A 228 -10.52 24.95 -11.93
C GLY A 228 -10.65 23.90 -10.83
N PRO A 229 -11.77 23.83 -10.09
CA PRO A 229 -11.88 23.04 -8.89
C PRO A 229 -11.76 21.52 -9.18
N ALA A 230 -10.80 20.87 -8.54
CA ALA A 230 -10.49 19.43 -8.70
C ALA A 230 -11.70 18.50 -8.44
N GLN A 231 -12.73 18.97 -7.74
CA GLN A 231 -13.93 18.18 -7.41
C GLN A 231 -14.73 17.73 -8.64
N SER A 232 -14.77 18.54 -9.71
CA SER A 232 -15.54 18.22 -10.94
C SER A 232 -14.94 17.06 -11.76
N VAL A 233 -13.67 16.73 -11.53
CA VAL A 233 -12.95 15.66 -12.25
C VAL A 233 -12.53 14.50 -11.36
N GLN A 234 -12.83 14.57 -10.08
CA GLN A 234 -12.36 13.60 -9.08
C GLN A 234 -12.72 12.14 -9.43
N SER A 235 -13.96 11.89 -9.86
CA SER A 235 -14.37 10.55 -10.27
C SER A 235 -13.62 10.05 -11.50
N LYS A 236 -13.35 10.93 -12.47
CA LYS A 236 -12.56 10.59 -13.66
C LYS A 236 -11.14 10.19 -13.29
N ILE A 237 -10.53 10.91 -12.32
CA ILE A 237 -9.20 10.58 -11.79
C ILE A 237 -9.20 9.19 -11.16
N TRP A 238 -10.19 8.86 -10.33
CA TRP A 238 -10.26 7.54 -9.72
C TRP A 238 -10.43 6.41 -10.74
N PHE A 239 -11.30 6.60 -11.73
CA PHE A 239 -11.46 5.62 -12.82
C PHE A 239 -10.17 5.45 -13.64
N ALA A 240 -9.44 6.51 -13.90
CA ALA A 240 -8.21 6.45 -14.65
C ALA A 240 -7.07 5.76 -13.86
N MET A 241 -6.93 6.06 -12.57
CA MET A 241 -6.00 5.34 -11.70
C MET A 241 -6.35 3.84 -11.61
N MET A 242 -7.64 3.51 -11.50
CA MET A 242 -8.10 2.13 -11.58
C MET A 242 -7.71 1.48 -12.90
N ALA A 243 -7.90 2.16 -14.03
CA ALA A 243 -7.54 1.63 -15.35
C ALA A 243 -6.04 1.32 -15.46
N VAL A 244 -5.17 2.19 -14.92
CA VAL A 244 -3.72 1.94 -14.82
C VAL A 244 -3.42 0.68 -14.01
N ASN A 245 -4.06 0.52 -12.83
CA ASN A 245 -3.86 -0.65 -11.98
C ASN A 245 -4.35 -1.94 -12.66
N VAL A 246 -5.49 -1.90 -13.35
CA VAL A 246 -6.04 -3.04 -14.09
C VAL A 246 -5.13 -3.42 -15.25
N LEU A 247 -4.62 -2.44 -16.01
CA LEU A 247 -3.68 -2.68 -17.09
C LEU A 247 -2.37 -3.30 -16.56
N ALA A 248 -1.80 -2.76 -15.51
CA ALA A 248 -0.62 -3.31 -14.86
C ALA A 248 -0.86 -4.76 -14.38
N THR A 249 -2.03 -5.02 -13.79
CA THR A 249 -2.44 -6.37 -13.39
C THR A 249 -2.49 -7.32 -14.59
N ALA A 250 -3.09 -6.90 -15.71
CA ALA A 250 -3.16 -7.71 -16.92
C ALA A 250 -1.77 -8.03 -17.49
N VAL A 251 -0.85 -7.06 -17.47
CA VAL A 251 0.55 -7.25 -17.89
C VAL A 251 1.25 -8.30 -17.01
N VAL A 252 1.10 -8.21 -15.68
CA VAL A 252 1.71 -9.18 -14.75
C VAL A 252 1.13 -10.58 -14.95
N LEU A 253 -0.18 -10.70 -15.15
CA LEU A 253 -0.81 -12.00 -15.42
C LEU A 253 -0.36 -12.60 -16.76
N ALA A 254 -0.22 -11.78 -17.80
CA ALA A 254 0.28 -12.23 -19.10
C ALA A 254 1.74 -12.70 -19.01
N TRP A 255 2.57 -11.97 -18.27
CA TRP A 255 3.96 -12.36 -18.00
C TRP A 255 4.05 -13.66 -17.18
N GLY A 256 3.23 -13.83 -16.14
CA GLY A 256 3.18 -15.05 -15.35
C GLY A 256 2.79 -16.30 -16.16
N ARG A 257 1.83 -16.15 -17.12
CA ARG A 257 1.43 -17.24 -18.02
C ARG A 257 2.55 -17.72 -18.93
N ARG A 258 3.44 -16.83 -19.38
CA ARG A 258 4.58 -17.18 -20.25
C ARG A 258 5.69 -17.94 -19.53
N ARG A 259 5.69 -17.97 -18.20
CA ARG A 259 6.69 -18.65 -17.37
C ARG A 259 6.27 -20.03 -16.86
N ARG A 260 5.01 -20.38 -17.09
CA ARG A 260 4.44 -21.72 -16.79
C ARG A 260 4.51 -22.62 -18.00
#